data_1990f21faa7cf43eae2e0c9a354d45fc
#
_entry.id   1990f21faa7cf43eae2e0c9a354d45fc
#
_cell.length_a   1.000
_cell.length_b   1.000
_cell.length_c   1.000
_cell.angle_alpha   90.00
_cell.angle_beta   90.00
_cell.angle_gamma   90.00
#
_symmetry.space_group_name_H-M   'P 1'
#
loop_
_entity.id
_entity.type
_entity.pdbx_description
1 polymer ?
#
loop_
_entity_poly.entity_id
_entity_poly.type
_entity_poly.pdbx_seq_one_letter_code
_entity_poly.pdbx_strand_id
1 'polypeptide(L)'
;MARIHKELYIKRLHNPDKHDGVITHTHLEPDILECEVRWALGSITMNKASGGNGIPMELFQILENDAVKVLLSICQQILKTQQWPQDWKRSVFILIPKKGNPKECSNYCKIVLISHASKVMLKILQARLQQYMNCKLPDVQAGFRKGRGTRYQVANICWIIKKSRVPEKHLCLLY
;
A
#
# COMPACT_ATOMS: atom_id res chain seq x y z
N MET A 1 -23.11 -3.92 5.40
CA MET A 1 -22.66 -4.45 4.08
C MET A 1 -21.15 -4.68 3.97
N ALA A 2 -20.27 -3.77 4.34
CA ALA A 2 -18.81 -3.96 4.26
C ALA A 2 -18.25 -5.20 5.02
N ARG A 3 -18.89 -5.61 6.11
CA ARG A 3 -18.46 -6.75 6.93
C ARG A 3 -18.70 -8.09 6.26
N ILE A 4 -19.81 -8.24 5.54
CA ILE A 4 -20.20 -9.48 4.82
C ILE A 4 -19.28 -9.72 3.62
N HIS A 5 -18.92 -8.66 2.88
CA HIS A 5 -17.99 -8.77 1.76
C HIS A 5 -16.57 -9.13 2.20
N LYS A 6 -16.14 -8.65 3.36
CA LYS A 6 -14.84 -8.99 3.95
C LYS A 6 -14.76 -10.47 4.33
N GLU A 7 -15.81 -11.05 4.87
CA GLU A 7 -15.87 -12.47 5.22
C GLU A 7 -15.92 -13.38 3.98
N LEU A 8 -16.65 -13.00 2.93
CA LEU A 8 -16.68 -13.73 1.66
C LEU A 8 -15.32 -13.75 0.95
N TYR A 9 -14.58 -12.63 1.02
CA TYR A 9 -13.24 -12.52 0.47
C TYR A 9 -12.25 -13.40 1.23
N ILE A 10 -12.29 -13.39 2.56
CA ILE A 10 -11.44 -14.21 3.42
C ILE A 10 -11.74 -15.72 3.22
N LYS A 11 -13.01 -16.11 3.07
CA LYS A 11 -13.38 -17.51 2.78
C LYS A 11 -12.85 -18.00 1.42
N ARG A 12 -12.76 -17.13 0.40
CA ARG A 12 -12.18 -17.52 -0.90
C ARG A 12 -10.67 -17.71 -0.86
N LEU A 13 -9.96 -17.00 0.04
CA LEU A 13 -8.51 -17.15 0.21
C LEU A 13 -8.11 -18.32 1.12
N HIS A 14 -9.05 -18.89 1.88
CA HIS A 14 -8.80 -19.94 2.86
C HIS A 14 -9.37 -21.29 2.41
N ASN A 15 -8.96 -21.78 1.25
CA ASN A 15 -9.12 -23.18 0.91
C ASN A 15 -7.73 -23.85 0.89
N PRO A 16 -7.29 -24.52 1.99
CA PRO A 16 -5.94 -25.05 2.13
C PRO A 16 -5.68 -26.34 1.36
N ASP A 17 -6.69 -26.93 0.68
CA ASP A 17 -6.63 -28.33 0.21
C ASP A 17 -6.38 -28.51 -1.29
N LYS A 18 -5.58 -27.64 -1.93
CA LYS A 18 -5.05 -27.95 -3.27
C LYS A 18 -3.60 -27.49 -3.42
N HIS A 19 -2.70 -28.28 -2.88
CA HIS A 19 -1.30 -28.28 -3.26
C HIS A 19 -1.02 -29.37 -4.28
N ASP A 20 -0.20 -29.03 -5.26
CA ASP A 20 0.42 -29.77 -6.34
C ASP A 20 -0.28 -29.70 -7.71
N GLY A 21 -0.06 -28.62 -8.35
CA GLY A 21 -0.25 -28.43 -9.78
C GLY A 21 0.42 -27.13 -10.20
N VAL A 22 1.15 -27.16 -11.30
CA VAL A 22 1.75 -25.97 -11.94
C VAL A 22 0.73 -24.84 -11.95
N ILE A 23 0.98 -23.80 -11.14
CA ILE A 23 0.09 -22.66 -10.98
C ILE A 23 0.17 -21.86 -12.29
N THR A 24 -0.77 -22.12 -13.18
CA THR A 24 -1.05 -21.19 -14.28
C THR A 24 -1.70 -19.96 -13.67
N HIS A 25 -1.03 -18.81 -13.78
CA HIS A 25 -1.35 -17.54 -13.13
C HIS A 25 -2.72 -16.91 -13.49
N THR A 26 -3.60 -17.61 -14.16
CA THR A 26 -4.83 -17.05 -14.75
C THR A 26 -6.05 -17.01 -13.82
N HIS A 27 -6.00 -17.59 -12.60
CA HIS A 27 -7.18 -17.67 -11.72
C HIS A 27 -6.97 -17.24 -10.26
N LEU A 28 -5.84 -16.63 -9.90
CA LEU A 28 -5.47 -16.38 -8.50
C LEU A 28 -5.98 -15.07 -7.91
N GLU A 29 -6.36 -14.10 -8.73
CA GLU A 29 -6.86 -12.84 -8.22
C GLU A 29 -8.34 -12.64 -8.59
N PRO A 30 -9.23 -12.51 -7.59
CA PRO A 30 -10.62 -12.21 -7.84
C PRO A 30 -10.75 -10.84 -8.49
N ASP A 31 -11.77 -10.66 -9.34
CA ASP A 31 -12.09 -9.39 -9.97
C ASP A 31 -12.20 -8.27 -8.93
N ILE A 32 -11.80 -7.06 -9.34
CA ILE A 32 -12.00 -5.87 -8.50
C ILE A 32 -13.49 -5.57 -8.41
N LEU A 33 -13.95 -5.36 -7.18
CA LEU A 33 -15.33 -5.05 -6.88
C LEU A 33 -15.56 -3.54 -6.79
N GLU A 34 -16.76 -3.10 -7.11
CA GLU A 34 -17.16 -1.69 -7.00
C GLU A 34 -16.97 -1.13 -5.58
N CYS A 35 -17.26 -1.94 -4.55
CA CYS A 35 -17.06 -1.54 -3.15
C CYS A 35 -15.59 -1.29 -2.80
N GLU A 36 -14.64 -1.98 -3.43
CA GLU A 36 -13.21 -1.74 -3.22
C GLU A 36 -12.79 -0.39 -3.83
N VAL A 37 -13.32 -0.07 -5.03
CA VAL A 37 -13.06 1.23 -5.68
C VAL A 37 -13.63 2.37 -4.85
N ARG A 38 -14.88 2.24 -4.36
CA ARG A 38 -15.51 3.25 -3.48
C ARG A 38 -14.72 3.44 -2.19
N TRP A 39 -14.32 2.34 -1.55
CA TRP A 39 -13.49 2.40 -0.35
C TRP A 39 -12.13 3.08 -0.62
N ALA A 40 -11.48 2.74 -1.72
CA ALA A 40 -10.20 3.32 -2.08
C ALA A 40 -10.32 4.82 -2.35
N LEU A 41 -11.35 5.25 -3.10
CA LEU A 41 -11.65 6.66 -3.32
C LEU A 41 -11.87 7.42 -2.00
N GLY A 42 -12.71 6.90 -1.12
CA GLY A 42 -12.98 7.52 0.18
C GLY A 42 -11.77 7.55 1.13
N SER A 43 -10.74 6.72 0.87
CA SER A 43 -9.52 6.68 1.68
C SER A 43 -8.43 7.66 1.23
N ILE A 44 -8.59 8.30 0.07
CA ILE A 44 -7.65 9.31 -0.43
C ILE A 44 -8.02 10.67 0.14
N THR A 45 -7.04 11.33 0.73
CA THR A 45 -7.23 12.66 1.33
C THR A 45 -7.42 13.73 0.27
N MET A 46 -8.34 14.65 0.56
CA MET A 46 -8.64 15.84 -0.25
C MET A 46 -7.53 16.89 -0.18
N ASN A 47 -7.63 17.90 -1.04
CA ASN A 47 -6.73 19.07 -1.06
C ASN A 47 -5.24 18.66 -1.21
N LYS A 48 -4.99 17.62 -2.01
CA LYS A 48 -3.63 17.19 -2.36
C LYS A 48 -3.35 17.51 -3.82
N ALA A 49 -2.10 17.86 -4.10
CA ALA A 49 -1.64 18.13 -5.45
C ALA A 49 -1.94 16.96 -6.39
N SER A 50 -2.50 17.26 -7.54
CA SER A 50 -2.73 16.31 -8.61
C SER A 50 -1.39 15.79 -9.17
N GLY A 51 -1.40 14.57 -9.70
CA GLY A 51 -0.26 14.03 -10.44
C GLY A 51 -0.12 14.65 -11.83
N GLY A 52 0.69 14.02 -12.67
CA GLY A 52 1.01 14.52 -14.02
C GLY A 52 -0.17 14.69 -14.98
N ASN A 53 -1.32 14.09 -14.70
CA ASN A 53 -2.56 14.26 -15.47
C ASN A 53 -3.40 15.49 -15.07
N GLY A 54 -3.00 16.22 -14.02
CA GLY A 54 -3.70 17.43 -13.56
C GLY A 54 -5.08 17.23 -12.95
N ILE A 55 -5.58 15.99 -12.83
CA ILE A 55 -6.93 15.69 -12.32
C ILE A 55 -6.93 15.74 -10.78
N PRO A 56 -7.64 16.70 -10.16
CA PRO A 56 -7.73 16.79 -8.71
C PRO A 56 -8.66 15.70 -8.14
N MET A 57 -8.49 15.36 -6.85
CA MET A 57 -9.32 14.35 -6.18
C MET A 57 -10.78 14.77 -6.07
N GLU A 58 -11.03 16.06 -5.95
CA GLU A 58 -12.35 16.68 -5.84
C GLU A 58 -13.24 16.34 -7.05
N LEU A 59 -12.65 16.24 -8.24
CA LEU A 59 -13.39 15.86 -9.44
C LEU A 59 -14.00 14.46 -9.34
N PHE A 60 -13.26 13.51 -8.75
CA PHE A 60 -13.78 12.16 -8.54
C PHE A 60 -14.94 12.10 -7.55
N GLN A 61 -15.01 13.04 -6.60
CA GLN A 61 -16.14 13.15 -5.69
C GLN A 61 -17.37 13.76 -6.36
N ILE A 62 -17.18 14.77 -7.21
CA ILE A 62 -18.29 15.38 -7.95
C ILE A 62 -18.94 14.38 -8.91
N LEU A 63 -18.12 13.58 -9.59
CA LEU A 63 -18.58 12.56 -10.55
C LEU A 63 -19.10 11.28 -9.86
N GLU A 64 -18.84 11.11 -8.58
CA GLU A 64 -19.30 10.03 -7.69
C GLU A 64 -19.45 8.66 -8.38
N ASN A 65 -20.67 8.30 -8.79
CA ASN A 65 -20.96 6.97 -9.36
C ASN A 65 -20.31 6.76 -10.73
N ASP A 66 -20.20 7.77 -11.55
CA ASP A 66 -19.60 7.66 -12.88
C ASP A 66 -18.08 7.50 -12.79
N ALA A 67 -17.44 8.21 -11.86
CA ALA A 67 -16.03 8.02 -11.57
C ALA A 67 -15.74 6.59 -11.10
N VAL A 68 -16.59 6.03 -10.24
CA VAL A 68 -16.44 4.66 -9.76
C VAL A 68 -16.55 3.65 -10.89
N LYS A 69 -17.54 3.78 -11.80
CA LYS A 69 -17.71 2.87 -12.94
C LYS A 69 -16.50 2.90 -13.88
N VAL A 70 -16.02 4.10 -14.21
CA VAL A 70 -14.86 4.28 -15.10
C VAL A 70 -13.60 3.68 -14.47
N LEU A 71 -13.34 4.00 -13.19
CA LEU A 71 -12.19 3.46 -12.50
C LEU A 71 -12.26 1.94 -12.34
N LEU A 72 -13.43 1.39 -12.06
CA LEU A 72 -13.64 -0.05 -12.00
C LEU A 72 -13.28 -0.73 -13.32
N SER A 73 -13.78 -0.21 -14.43
CA SER A 73 -13.47 -0.72 -15.78
C SER A 73 -11.97 -0.68 -16.06
N ILE A 74 -11.30 0.44 -15.77
CA ILE A 74 -9.85 0.57 -15.97
C ILE A 74 -9.09 -0.43 -15.08
N CYS A 75 -9.44 -0.52 -13.81
CA CYS A 75 -8.78 -1.43 -12.87
C CYS A 75 -8.95 -2.91 -13.28
N GLN A 76 -10.14 -3.30 -13.73
CA GLN A 76 -10.39 -4.66 -14.24
C GLN A 76 -9.60 -4.92 -15.53
N GLN A 77 -9.51 -3.93 -16.42
CA GLN A 77 -8.70 -4.04 -17.63
C GLN A 77 -7.21 -4.22 -17.29
N ILE A 78 -6.68 -3.47 -16.32
CA ILE A 78 -5.29 -3.61 -15.86
C ILE A 78 -5.05 -5.03 -15.36
N LEU A 79 -5.95 -5.61 -14.55
CA LEU A 79 -5.80 -6.98 -14.06
C LEU A 79 -5.80 -8.01 -15.20
N LYS A 80 -6.68 -7.84 -16.17
CA LYS A 80 -6.81 -8.77 -17.31
C LYS A 80 -5.63 -8.68 -18.28
N THR A 81 -5.17 -7.48 -18.59
CA THR A 81 -4.14 -7.24 -19.60
C THR A 81 -2.72 -7.14 -19.04
N GLN A 82 -2.60 -6.98 -17.71
CA GLN A 82 -1.32 -6.70 -17.02
C GLN A 82 -0.64 -5.41 -17.55
N GLN A 83 -1.39 -4.53 -18.21
CA GLN A 83 -0.88 -3.30 -18.79
C GLN A 83 -1.46 -2.07 -18.08
N TRP A 84 -0.58 -1.21 -17.60
CA TRP A 84 -0.95 0.05 -17.00
C TRP A 84 -1.10 1.14 -18.06
N PRO A 85 -2.09 2.05 -17.94
CA PRO A 85 -2.18 3.23 -18.79
C PRO A 85 -0.89 4.04 -18.76
N GLN A 86 -0.50 4.61 -19.90
CA GLN A 86 0.77 5.35 -20.01
C GLN A 86 0.83 6.56 -19.06
N ASP A 87 -0.30 7.26 -18.88
CA ASP A 87 -0.38 8.40 -17.96
C ASP A 87 -0.23 8.01 -16.49
N TRP A 88 -0.54 6.75 -16.13
CA TRP A 88 -0.36 6.25 -14.77
C TRP A 88 1.09 5.85 -14.48
N LYS A 89 1.88 5.60 -15.52
CA LYS A 89 3.32 5.32 -15.42
C LYS A 89 4.15 6.58 -15.24
N ARG A 90 3.57 7.76 -15.49
CA ARG A 90 4.26 9.04 -15.35
C ARG A 90 4.11 9.58 -13.94
N SER A 91 5.21 10.08 -13.40
CA SER A 91 5.25 10.75 -12.11
C SER A 91 5.92 12.11 -12.23
N VAL A 92 5.46 13.06 -11.43
CA VAL A 92 6.04 14.40 -11.35
C VAL A 92 6.89 14.47 -10.08
N PHE A 93 8.14 14.92 -10.22
CA PHE A 93 9.03 15.12 -9.10
C PHE A 93 8.99 16.59 -8.66
N ILE A 94 8.73 16.80 -7.38
CA ILE A 94 8.80 18.12 -6.74
C ILE A 94 9.96 18.12 -5.77
N LEU A 95 10.83 19.12 -5.90
CA LEU A 95 11.96 19.34 -5.00
C LEU A 95 11.54 20.29 -3.88
N ILE A 96 11.60 19.81 -2.63
CA ILE A 96 11.32 20.61 -1.44
C ILE A 96 12.65 20.93 -0.76
N PRO A 97 12.96 22.22 -0.55
CA PRO A 97 14.19 22.60 0.14
C PRO A 97 14.15 22.17 1.60
N LYS A 98 15.24 21.57 2.08
CA LYS A 98 15.51 21.33 3.50
C LYS A 98 16.16 22.59 4.11
N LYS A 99 16.31 22.59 5.43
CA LYS A 99 17.11 23.61 6.12
C LYS A 99 18.57 23.46 5.67
N GLY A 100 19.19 24.54 5.18
CA GLY A 100 20.58 24.55 4.74
C GLY A 100 20.80 25.44 3.52
N ASN A 101 21.96 25.29 2.89
CA ASN A 101 22.33 26.09 1.71
C ASN A 101 21.48 25.64 0.49
N PRO A 102 20.66 26.53 -0.12
CA PRO A 102 19.82 26.17 -1.26
C PRO A 102 20.60 25.89 -2.55
N LYS A 103 21.91 26.17 -2.60
CA LYS A 103 22.77 25.85 -3.75
C LYS A 103 23.23 24.40 -3.78
N GLU A 104 23.04 23.66 -2.69
CA GLU A 104 23.46 22.25 -2.58
C GLU A 104 22.30 21.31 -2.90
N CYS A 105 22.49 20.41 -3.88
CA CYS A 105 21.48 19.41 -4.27
C CYS A 105 21.10 18.45 -3.13
N SER A 106 21.99 18.20 -2.19
CA SER A 106 21.76 17.38 -1.00
C SER A 106 20.72 17.97 -0.04
N ASN A 107 20.49 19.28 -0.12
CA ASN A 107 19.53 20.00 0.72
C ASN A 107 18.10 20.00 0.18
N TYR A 108 17.80 19.13 -0.77
CA TYR A 108 16.45 18.96 -1.29
C TYR A 108 15.90 17.57 -0.98
N CYS A 109 14.60 17.51 -0.65
CA CYS A 109 13.84 16.29 -0.57
C CYS A 109 12.99 16.14 -1.83
N LYS A 110 13.03 14.98 -2.49
CA LYS A 110 12.20 14.70 -3.66
C LYS A 110 10.86 14.14 -3.20
N ILE A 111 9.77 14.77 -3.61
CA ILE A 111 8.42 14.21 -3.48
C ILE A 111 7.95 13.78 -4.86
N VAL A 112 7.36 12.60 -4.94
CA VAL A 112 6.83 12.04 -6.17
C VAL A 112 5.32 12.15 -6.15
N LEU A 113 4.76 12.82 -7.16
CA LEU A 113 3.32 12.90 -7.37
C LEU A 113 2.92 11.95 -8.49
N ILE A 114 1.98 11.08 -8.19
CA ILE A 114 1.31 10.16 -9.13
C ILE A 114 -0.16 10.53 -9.25
N SER A 115 -0.81 10.12 -10.35
CA SER A 115 -2.23 10.41 -10.58
C SER A 115 -3.11 9.85 -9.45
N HIS A 116 -4.21 10.54 -9.12
CA HIS A 116 -5.15 10.06 -8.12
C HIS A 116 -5.83 8.76 -8.54
N ALA A 117 -6.11 8.59 -9.83
CA ALA A 117 -6.66 7.36 -10.37
C ALA A 117 -5.72 6.16 -10.15
N SER A 118 -4.41 6.32 -10.39
CA SER A 118 -3.44 5.25 -10.09
C SER A 118 -3.34 4.94 -8.60
N LYS A 119 -3.49 5.94 -7.72
CA LYS A 119 -3.54 5.74 -6.27
C LYS A 119 -4.71 4.85 -5.84
N VAL A 120 -5.87 4.95 -6.51
CA VAL A 120 -7.02 4.08 -6.24
C VAL A 120 -6.64 2.61 -6.45
N MET A 121 -6.08 2.29 -7.61
CA MET A 121 -5.62 0.92 -7.91
C MET A 121 -4.57 0.44 -6.90
N LEU A 122 -3.56 1.26 -6.62
CA LEU A 122 -2.52 0.92 -5.64
C LEU A 122 -3.08 0.69 -4.24
N LYS A 123 -4.12 1.43 -3.82
CA LYS A 123 -4.79 1.23 -2.54
C LYS A 123 -5.53 -0.10 -2.47
N ILE A 124 -6.20 -0.50 -3.56
CA ILE A 124 -6.87 -1.80 -3.65
C ILE A 124 -5.83 -2.92 -3.55
N LEU A 125 -4.77 -2.85 -4.35
CA LEU A 125 -3.69 -3.83 -4.30
C LEU A 125 -3.01 -3.88 -2.93
N GLN A 126 -2.74 -2.73 -2.32
CA GLN A 126 -2.19 -2.64 -0.96
C GLN A 126 -3.10 -3.33 0.06
N ALA A 127 -4.42 -3.11 0.00
CA ALA A 127 -5.36 -3.72 0.93
C ALA A 127 -5.40 -5.25 0.80
N ARG A 128 -5.39 -5.75 -0.44
CA ARG A 128 -5.34 -7.19 -0.74
C ARG A 128 -4.03 -7.81 -0.27
N LEU A 129 -2.91 -7.20 -0.63
CA LEU A 129 -1.58 -7.67 -0.24
C LEU A 129 -1.38 -7.62 1.28
N GLN A 130 -1.88 -6.59 1.97
CA GLN A 130 -1.76 -6.45 3.42
C GLN A 130 -2.43 -7.62 4.16
N GLN A 131 -3.56 -8.11 3.68
CA GLN A 131 -4.24 -9.25 4.28
C GLN A 131 -3.39 -10.52 4.14
N TYR A 132 -2.87 -10.78 2.94
CA TYR A 132 -1.99 -11.90 2.67
C TYR A 132 -0.70 -11.83 3.50
N MET A 133 -0.04 -10.68 3.51
CA MET A 133 1.21 -10.46 4.25
C MET A 133 1.04 -10.64 5.76
N ASN A 134 -0.08 -10.18 6.33
CA ASN A 134 -0.34 -10.34 7.76
C ASN A 134 -0.42 -11.81 8.20
N CYS A 135 -0.86 -12.71 7.31
CA CYS A 135 -0.91 -14.16 7.58
C CYS A 135 0.45 -14.85 7.40
N LYS A 136 1.34 -14.30 6.56
CA LYS A 136 2.62 -14.93 6.20
C LYS A 136 3.82 -14.39 6.98
N LEU A 137 3.74 -13.14 7.44
CA LEU A 137 4.83 -12.55 8.21
C LEU A 137 4.92 -13.15 9.61
N PRO A 138 6.12 -13.58 10.04
CA PRO A 138 6.33 -14.08 11.39
C PRO A 138 6.07 -12.97 12.43
N ASP A 139 5.67 -13.35 13.63
CA ASP A 139 5.33 -12.40 14.69
C ASP A 139 6.47 -11.52 15.15
N VAL A 140 7.72 -11.96 14.93
CA VAL A 140 8.92 -11.18 15.23
C VAL A 140 9.13 -9.99 14.28
N GLN A 141 8.54 -10.04 13.07
CA GLN A 141 8.64 -8.96 12.11
C GLN A 141 7.86 -7.73 12.59
N ALA A 142 8.56 -6.64 12.84
CA ALA A 142 7.97 -5.39 13.31
C ALA A 142 7.84 -4.32 12.22
N GLY A 143 8.78 -4.30 11.27
CA GLY A 143 8.77 -3.31 10.18
C GLY A 143 7.54 -3.45 9.29
N PHE A 144 6.94 -2.30 8.95
CA PHE A 144 5.77 -2.21 8.05
C PHE A 144 4.50 -2.95 8.52
N ARG A 145 4.41 -3.33 9.79
CA ARG A 145 3.22 -3.94 10.38
C ARG A 145 2.38 -2.92 11.13
N LYS A 146 1.06 -2.96 10.89
CA LYS A 146 0.09 -2.13 11.62
C LYS A 146 0.12 -2.47 13.12
N GLY A 147 0.18 -1.45 13.96
CA GLY A 147 0.23 -1.62 15.43
C GLY A 147 1.62 -1.92 16.00
N ARG A 148 2.66 -2.08 15.16
CA ARG A 148 4.05 -2.29 15.59
C ARG A 148 4.86 -1.03 15.36
N GLY A 149 4.80 -0.08 16.30
CA GLY A 149 5.54 1.18 16.20
C GLY A 149 7.02 1.06 16.58
N THR A 150 7.85 1.95 16.03
CA THR A 150 9.29 2.05 16.31
C THR A 150 9.58 2.20 17.80
N ARG A 151 8.71 2.89 18.55
CA ARG A 151 8.82 3.07 20.01
C ARG A 151 8.94 1.74 20.77
N TYR A 152 8.08 0.78 20.43
CA TYR A 152 8.10 -0.55 21.08
C TYR A 152 9.37 -1.31 20.76
N GLN A 153 9.88 -1.20 19.53
CA GLN A 153 11.10 -1.87 19.12
C GLN A 153 12.33 -1.28 19.82
N VAL A 154 12.41 0.05 19.93
CA VAL A 154 13.45 0.72 20.70
C VAL A 154 13.38 0.31 22.17
N ALA A 155 12.19 0.26 22.76
CA ALA A 155 12.02 -0.19 24.15
C ALA A 155 12.49 -1.65 24.36
N ASN A 156 12.16 -2.55 23.42
CA ASN A 156 12.62 -3.94 23.45
C ASN A 156 14.14 -4.04 23.37
N ILE A 157 14.77 -3.30 22.47
CA ILE A 157 16.24 -3.26 22.34
C ILE A 157 16.88 -2.74 23.63
N CYS A 158 16.36 -1.64 24.18
CA CYS A 158 16.85 -1.08 25.44
C CYS A 158 16.70 -2.08 26.60
N TRP A 159 15.59 -2.82 26.65
CA TRP A 159 15.37 -3.85 27.66
C TRP A 159 16.36 -5.02 27.52
N ILE A 160 16.59 -5.51 26.29
CA ILE A 160 17.57 -6.58 26.00
C ILE A 160 18.99 -6.15 26.44
N ILE A 161 19.39 -4.91 26.07
CA ILE A 161 20.70 -4.36 26.45
C ILE A 161 20.85 -4.29 27.99
N LYS A 162 19.82 -3.81 28.68
CA LYS A 162 19.83 -3.76 30.16
C LYS A 162 19.96 -5.17 30.75
N LYS A 163 19.21 -6.13 30.21
CA LYS A 163 19.21 -7.50 30.72
C LYS A 163 20.51 -8.25 30.40
N SER A 164 21.17 -7.97 29.29
CA SER A 164 22.46 -8.57 28.94
C SER A 164 23.63 -8.07 29.79
N ARG A 165 23.53 -6.87 30.35
CA ARG A 165 24.55 -6.30 31.25
C ARG A 165 24.64 -6.98 32.64
N VAL A 166 23.53 -7.56 33.11
CA VAL A 166 23.47 -8.19 34.43
C VAL A 166 24.28 -9.49 34.51
N PRO A 167 24.25 -10.40 33.50
CA PRO A 167 25.04 -11.63 33.51
C PRO A 167 26.35 -11.57 32.70
N GLU A 168 26.94 -10.40 32.40
CA GLU A 168 28.13 -10.22 31.52
C GLU A 168 28.07 -10.96 30.15
N LYS A 169 26.90 -11.07 29.58
CA LYS A 169 26.72 -11.72 28.27
C LYS A 169 27.04 -10.75 27.14
N HIS A 170 27.86 -11.20 26.21
CA HIS A 170 28.13 -10.45 24.98
C HIS A 170 26.87 -10.44 24.10
N LEU A 171 26.41 -9.24 23.70
CA LEU A 171 25.28 -9.05 22.80
C LEU A 171 25.81 -8.51 21.46
N CYS A 172 25.65 -9.29 20.38
CA CYS A 172 25.92 -8.83 19.01
C CYS A 172 24.61 -8.32 18.39
N LEU A 173 24.58 -7.05 18.01
CA LEU A 173 23.50 -6.47 17.23
C LEU A 173 23.97 -6.36 15.76
N LEU A 174 23.29 -7.04 14.86
CA LEU A 174 23.50 -6.93 13.42
C LEU A 174 22.51 -5.92 12.86
N TYR A 175 23.00 -4.95 12.04
CA TYR A 175 22.21 -3.94 11.34
C TYR A 175 21.95 -4.36 9.91
#